data_964bc51c356c18759387d25a489d5e84
#
_entry.id   964bc51c356c18759387d25a489d5e84
#
_cell.length_a   1.000
_cell.length_b   1.000
_cell.length_c   1.000
_cell.angle_alpha   90.00
_cell.angle_beta   90.00
_cell.angle_gamma   90.00
#
_symmetry.space_group_name_H-M   'P 1'
#
loop_
_entity.id
_entity.type
_entity.pdbx_description
1 polymer ?
#
loop_
_entity_poly.entity_id
_entity_poly.type
_entity_poly.pdbx_seq_one_letter_code
_entity_poly.pdbx_strand_id
1 'polypeptide(L)'
;MQICWVGVLVLAVACGAGREPGALDSGSDPLPDAGPPDGGGPPDAGVDSGPASDAGTDGGTGGGTDGGPSVLVPPAGKLYHGVFPAGSTQPDADISMQALDDYQAAVGRPLAWVYFSNEWYVSKSFPRVTAEAIRSRGAVPFIRLHMRSQQKQLVADPVYTLDNINAGQFDGDLRAWADQAKAFGTPLIVQYGTEVNGDWNPWSAKYNGGYVVGPGKFQQAFRHIVQVMRAEGANNITWAFHLNGENWPGDQPNNNAGAYYPGDDVVDWIGFSTYQNYGDGDPLCRDIGAMLSGREAELGAAATAKPLFLFEIATSSSSTQCDPGGWTRTTLQDLLGGRWPELHGFAWWDETQSNGTSVMGIPGNPVLQPPFHDVLNGPLAPNLQDRPILR
;
A
#
# COMPACT_ATOMS: atom_id res chain seq x y z
N MET A 1 -8.65 -22.88 20.64
CA MET A 1 -7.94 -21.69 21.16
C MET A 1 -8.40 -20.54 20.26
N GLN A 2 -9.39 -19.80 20.73
CA GLN A 2 -10.06 -18.75 19.95
C GLN A 2 -9.11 -17.54 19.89
N ILE A 3 -8.62 -17.20 18.69
CA ILE A 3 -7.83 -16.00 18.47
C ILE A 3 -8.84 -14.86 18.24
N CYS A 4 -8.99 -13.98 19.23
CA CYS A 4 -9.77 -12.75 19.08
C CYS A 4 -8.99 -11.76 18.21
N TRP A 5 -9.48 -11.47 17.02
CA TRP A 5 -9.08 -10.34 16.23
C TRP A 5 -9.61 -9.06 16.88
N VAL A 6 -8.71 -8.18 17.30
CA VAL A 6 -9.10 -6.84 17.75
C VAL A 6 -9.12 -5.95 16.52
N GLY A 7 -10.32 -5.72 16.01
CA GLY A 7 -10.55 -4.73 14.97
C GLY A 7 -10.16 -3.33 15.47
N VAL A 8 -9.55 -2.55 14.59
CA VAL A 8 -9.18 -1.15 14.86
C VAL A 8 -10.44 -0.32 15.02
N LEU A 9 -10.77 0.00 16.24
CA LEU A 9 -11.78 1.00 16.55
C LEU A 9 -11.10 2.38 16.46
N VAL A 10 -11.24 3.08 15.37
CA VAL A 10 -10.92 4.51 15.30
C VAL A 10 -12.07 5.25 15.99
N LEU A 11 -11.93 5.49 17.27
CA LEU A 11 -12.80 6.40 18.01
C LEU A 11 -12.45 7.84 17.59
N ALA A 12 -13.27 8.45 16.76
CA ALA A 12 -13.28 9.90 16.59
C ALA A 12 -13.86 10.52 17.87
N VAL A 13 -12.99 10.94 18.78
CA VAL A 13 -13.37 11.75 19.94
C VAL A 13 -13.48 13.20 19.48
N ALA A 14 -14.69 13.71 19.40
CA ALA A 14 -14.95 15.13 19.26
C ALA A 14 -14.48 15.85 20.53
N CYS A 15 -13.41 16.63 20.47
CA CYS A 15 -12.95 17.51 21.56
C CYS A 15 -13.79 18.80 21.59
N GLY A 16 -14.63 18.88 22.58
CA GLY A 16 -15.20 20.16 23.06
C GLY A 16 -14.14 20.96 23.81
N ALA A 17 -14.08 22.24 23.53
CA ALA A 17 -13.15 23.20 24.11
C ALA A 17 -13.34 23.42 25.61
N GLY A 18 -12.26 23.39 26.38
CA GLY A 18 -12.19 23.81 27.78
C GLY A 18 -10.86 24.47 28.11
N ARG A 19 -10.93 25.73 28.53
CA ARG A 19 -9.86 26.70 28.81
C ARG A 19 -8.97 26.34 29.99
N GLU A 20 -7.75 26.84 29.89
CA GLU A 20 -6.60 27.04 30.82
C GLU A 20 -6.94 27.42 32.29
N PRO A 21 -5.96 27.58 33.25
CA PRO A 21 -4.67 28.28 33.10
C PRO A 21 -3.50 27.79 34.03
N GLY A 22 -2.28 28.32 33.79
CA GLY A 22 -1.24 28.41 34.83
C GLY A 22 0.19 28.40 34.35
N ALA A 23 0.77 29.58 34.23
CA ALA A 23 2.17 29.85 33.97
C ALA A 23 3.05 29.72 35.22
N LEU A 24 4.37 29.47 35.03
CA LEU A 24 5.55 29.97 35.78
C LEU A 24 6.78 29.35 35.09
N ASP A 25 7.57 30.08 34.50
CA ASP A 25 8.67 31.04 34.62
C ASP A 25 10.06 30.43 34.98
N SER A 26 11.03 30.86 34.19
CA SER A 26 12.45 31.10 34.40
C SER A 26 13.48 29.98 34.47
N GLY A 27 14.51 30.16 33.64
CA GLY A 27 15.85 29.65 33.85
C GLY A 27 16.72 29.63 32.59
N SER A 28 17.18 30.80 32.17
CA SER A 28 18.29 31.00 31.24
C SER A 28 19.63 30.63 31.88
N ASP A 29 20.54 29.97 31.13
CA ASP A 29 21.93 30.43 30.99
C ASP A 29 22.72 29.60 29.94
N PRO A 30 23.84 30.14 29.42
CA PRO A 30 24.16 30.04 28.01
C PRO A 30 25.33 29.08 27.67
N LEU A 31 25.48 28.84 26.37
CA LEU A 31 26.56 28.13 25.68
C LEU A 31 27.97 28.69 25.95
N PRO A 32 28.99 27.89 25.71
CA PRO A 32 30.22 28.42 25.15
C PRO A 32 30.47 27.96 23.71
N ASP A 33 30.86 28.95 22.98
CA ASP A 33 31.43 29.03 21.66
C ASP A 33 32.71 28.21 21.52
N ALA A 34 32.91 27.50 20.42
CA ALA A 34 34.20 27.03 19.96
C ALA A 34 34.23 27.00 18.43
N GLY A 35 35.02 27.93 17.92
CA GLY A 35 35.25 28.17 16.51
C GLY A 35 36.04 27.06 15.78
N PRO A 36 36.24 27.20 14.46
CA PRO A 36 36.68 26.16 13.55
C PRO A 36 38.21 26.07 13.45
N PRO A 37 38.74 24.94 12.99
CA PRO A 37 40.08 24.92 12.41
C PRO A 37 40.06 24.76 10.88
N ASP A 38 41.05 25.43 10.33
CA ASP A 38 41.40 25.66 8.96
C ASP A 38 41.79 24.41 8.12
N GLY A 39 41.53 24.55 6.89
CA GLY A 39 42.34 24.45 5.68
C GLY A 39 43.26 23.23 5.43
N GLY A 40 42.99 22.53 4.34
CA GLY A 40 43.93 21.70 3.65
C GLY A 40 43.42 21.36 2.26
N GLY A 41 43.97 22.05 1.25
CA GLY A 41 43.62 21.86 -0.15
C GLY A 41 44.30 20.65 -0.79
N PRO A 42 44.01 20.37 -2.06
CA PRO A 42 44.22 19.09 -2.73
C PRO A 42 45.61 18.98 -3.41
N PRO A 43 45.99 17.82 -3.85
CA PRO A 43 46.86 17.74 -5.02
C PRO A 43 46.19 17.14 -6.24
N ASP A 44 46.54 17.76 -7.31
CA ASP A 44 46.21 17.52 -8.71
C ASP A 44 46.84 16.23 -9.31
N ALA A 45 46.28 15.92 -10.48
CA ALA A 45 46.93 15.30 -11.64
C ALA A 45 46.80 13.79 -11.86
N GLY A 46 46.30 13.50 -13.06
CA GLY A 46 46.57 12.26 -13.78
C GLY A 46 45.57 11.96 -14.88
N VAL A 47 45.64 12.74 -15.98
CA VAL A 47 45.01 12.33 -17.27
C VAL A 47 45.89 11.25 -17.87
N ASP A 48 45.29 10.11 -18.27
CA ASP A 48 45.89 9.30 -19.33
C ASP A 48 44.79 8.74 -20.24
N SER A 49 44.99 9.03 -21.52
CA SER A 49 44.13 8.75 -22.66
C SER A 49 44.71 7.61 -23.53
N GLY A 50 43.80 6.72 -23.96
CA GLY A 50 43.99 5.94 -25.18
C GLY A 50 43.83 4.42 -25.06
N PRO A 51 43.62 3.70 -26.18
CA PRO A 51 42.78 4.00 -27.33
C PRO A 51 41.69 2.92 -27.60
N ALA A 52 40.76 3.25 -28.47
CA ALA A 52 39.78 2.36 -29.07
C ALA A 52 40.40 1.22 -29.92
N SER A 53 39.80 0.05 -29.87
CA SER A 53 39.86 -0.95 -30.94
C SER A 53 38.60 -1.84 -30.91
N ASP A 54 37.85 -1.71 -31.87
CA ASP A 54 37.52 -2.54 -33.03
C ASP A 54 36.36 -3.55 -32.84
N ALA A 55 35.49 -3.43 -33.84
CA ALA A 55 34.31 -4.20 -34.15
C ALA A 55 34.58 -5.71 -34.29
N GLY A 56 33.72 -6.50 -33.69
CA GLY A 56 33.52 -7.90 -33.98
C GLY A 56 32.04 -8.19 -34.18
N THR A 57 31.61 -8.19 -35.45
CA THR A 57 30.33 -8.77 -35.87
C THR A 57 30.47 -10.28 -35.84
N ASP A 58 29.70 -10.92 -34.96
CA ASP A 58 29.34 -12.32 -35.15
C ASP A 58 27.86 -12.54 -34.92
N GLY A 59 27.18 -12.92 -36.01
CA GLY A 59 25.78 -13.32 -36.02
C GLY A 59 25.61 -14.69 -35.38
N GLY A 60 24.91 -14.69 -34.25
CA GLY A 60 24.38 -15.87 -33.59
C GLY A 60 22.88 -15.78 -33.50
N THR A 61 22.17 -16.38 -34.48
CA THR A 61 20.73 -16.67 -34.32
C THR A 61 20.55 -17.75 -33.27
N GLY A 62 20.34 -17.32 -32.04
CA GLY A 62 19.89 -18.14 -30.92
C GLY A 62 18.55 -17.59 -30.44
N GLY A 63 17.41 -18.19 -30.84
CA GLY A 63 16.13 -17.92 -30.29
C GLY A 63 16.05 -18.34 -28.82
N GLY A 64 16.52 -17.46 -27.92
CA GLY A 64 16.22 -17.48 -26.51
C GLY A 64 15.02 -16.60 -26.32
N THR A 65 13.90 -17.16 -25.89
CA THR A 65 12.83 -16.41 -25.27
C THR A 65 13.36 -15.88 -23.95
N ASP A 66 14.06 -14.75 -24.00
CA ASP A 66 14.35 -13.95 -22.81
C ASP A 66 13.02 -13.34 -22.34
N GLY A 67 12.22 -14.19 -21.69
CA GLY A 67 11.12 -13.74 -20.84
C GLY A 67 11.73 -13.05 -19.63
N GLY A 68 12.11 -11.77 -19.79
CA GLY A 68 12.39 -10.91 -18.66
C GLY A 68 11.20 -10.98 -17.68
N PRO A 69 11.43 -10.75 -16.39
CA PRO A 69 10.37 -10.82 -15.40
C PRO A 69 9.28 -9.86 -15.81
N SER A 70 8.08 -10.41 -16.07
CA SER A 70 6.93 -9.61 -16.46
C SER A 70 6.40 -8.82 -15.26
N VAL A 71 6.31 -7.51 -15.42
CA VAL A 71 5.64 -6.61 -14.46
C VAL A 71 4.20 -6.40 -14.88
N LEU A 72 3.37 -6.07 -13.89
CA LEU A 72 1.96 -5.79 -14.13
C LEU A 72 1.81 -4.39 -14.74
N VAL A 73 1.05 -4.31 -15.81
CA VAL A 73 0.80 -3.06 -16.55
C VAL A 73 -0.58 -2.54 -16.24
N PRO A 74 -0.73 -1.24 -15.93
CA PRO A 74 -2.05 -0.62 -15.80
C PRO A 74 -2.88 -0.81 -17.09
N PRO A 75 -4.19 -1.13 -16.98
CA PRO A 75 -5.02 -1.33 -18.16
C PRO A 75 -5.32 0.01 -18.83
N ALA A 76 -5.10 0.11 -20.13
CA ALA A 76 -5.43 1.31 -20.88
C ALA A 76 -6.95 1.48 -21.04
N GLY A 77 -7.51 2.56 -20.51
CA GLY A 77 -8.93 2.89 -20.61
C GLY A 77 -9.87 1.91 -19.92
N LYS A 78 -9.34 1.06 -19.03
CA LYS A 78 -10.10 0.11 -18.23
C LYS A 78 -9.62 0.13 -16.79
N LEU A 79 -10.35 -0.55 -15.90
CA LEU A 79 -10.00 -0.68 -14.48
C LEU A 79 -9.71 -2.13 -14.12
N TYR A 80 -8.69 -2.36 -13.32
CA TYR A 80 -8.52 -3.60 -12.60
C TYR A 80 -9.47 -3.67 -11.41
N HIS A 81 -9.98 -4.88 -11.14
CA HIS A 81 -10.74 -5.20 -9.94
C HIS A 81 -9.98 -6.21 -9.10
N GLY A 82 -9.75 -5.88 -7.83
CA GLY A 82 -9.13 -6.72 -6.82
C GLY A 82 -9.99 -6.85 -5.57
N VAL A 83 -9.51 -7.64 -4.61
CA VAL A 83 -10.20 -7.86 -3.33
C VAL A 83 -9.20 -8.17 -2.22
N PHE A 84 -9.55 -7.79 -0.99
CA PHE A 84 -9.06 -8.40 0.25
C PHE A 84 -10.15 -9.34 0.79
N PRO A 85 -10.02 -10.67 0.61
CA PRO A 85 -11.01 -11.63 1.10
C PRO A 85 -10.67 -12.07 2.52
N ALA A 86 -11.20 -11.40 3.52
CA ALA A 86 -10.90 -11.68 4.92
C ALA A 86 -11.13 -13.15 5.33
N GLY A 87 -10.63 -13.51 6.49
CA GLY A 87 -10.79 -14.84 7.07
C GLY A 87 -9.51 -15.67 7.07
N SER A 88 -8.69 -15.45 8.06
CA SER A 88 -7.38 -16.08 8.26
C SER A 88 -7.46 -17.61 8.35
N THR A 89 -7.38 -18.30 7.24
CA THR A 89 -7.29 -19.77 7.16
C THR A 89 -6.03 -20.24 6.46
N GLN A 90 -5.28 -19.33 5.83
CA GLN A 90 -4.02 -19.64 5.20
C GLN A 90 -2.88 -19.62 6.24
N PRO A 91 -1.89 -20.52 6.13
CA PRO A 91 -0.82 -20.63 7.13
C PRO A 91 0.14 -19.45 7.11
N ASP A 92 0.22 -18.72 6.01
CA ASP A 92 1.18 -17.65 5.73
C ASP A 92 0.52 -16.30 5.35
N ALA A 93 -0.80 -16.16 5.55
CA ALA A 93 -1.56 -14.97 5.24
C ALA A 93 -2.80 -14.75 6.13
N ASP A 94 -3.40 -13.56 6.00
CA ASP A 94 -4.59 -13.13 6.76
C ASP A 94 -5.90 -13.30 5.97
N ILE A 95 -5.92 -14.10 4.92
CA ILE A 95 -7.06 -14.33 4.05
C ILE A 95 -7.54 -15.78 4.04
N SER A 96 -8.71 -16.01 3.44
CA SER A 96 -9.29 -17.34 3.20
C SER A 96 -9.51 -17.57 1.72
N MET A 97 -9.06 -18.72 1.22
CA MET A 97 -9.34 -19.12 -0.18
C MET A 97 -10.83 -19.41 -0.41
N GLN A 98 -11.55 -19.88 0.60
CA GLN A 98 -13.00 -20.05 0.52
C GLN A 98 -13.70 -18.69 0.41
N ALA A 99 -13.31 -17.69 1.24
CA ALA A 99 -13.86 -16.34 1.14
C ALA A 99 -13.57 -15.69 -0.22
N LEU A 100 -12.39 -15.95 -0.79
CA LEU A 100 -12.04 -15.52 -2.14
C LEU A 100 -12.97 -16.12 -3.20
N ASP A 101 -13.20 -17.42 -3.12
CA ASP A 101 -14.07 -18.12 -4.07
C ASP A 101 -15.54 -17.66 -3.92
N ASP A 102 -16.00 -17.46 -2.68
CA ASP A 102 -17.34 -16.93 -2.37
C ASP A 102 -17.51 -15.49 -2.88
N TYR A 103 -16.49 -14.64 -2.72
CA TYR A 103 -16.50 -13.29 -3.26
C TYR A 103 -16.60 -13.29 -4.79
N GLN A 104 -15.75 -14.07 -5.49
CA GLN A 104 -15.80 -14.16 -6.94
C GLN A 104 -17.16 -14.66 -7.45
N ALA A 105 -17.75 -15.62 -6.75
CA ALA A 105 -19.10 -16.12 -7.07
C ALA A 105 -20.16 -15.02 -6.85
N ALA A 106 -20.08 -14.26 -5.76
CA ALA A 106 -21.01 -13.19 -5.43
C ALA A 106 -20.96 -12.02 -6.41
N VAL A 107 -19.76 -11.62 -6.85
CA VAL A 107 -19.58 -10.52 -7.81
C VAL A 107 -19.72 -10.95 -9.27
N GLY A 108 -19.62 -12.27 -9.57
CA GLY A 108 -19.77 -12.82 -10.90
C GLY A 108 -18.63 -12.48 -11.88
N ARG A 109 -17.44 -12.08 -11.38
CA ARG A 109 -16.30 -11.64 -12.21
C ARG A 109 -14.97 -12.21 -11.70
N PRO A 110 -14.01 -12.49 -12.60
CA PRO A 110 -12.62 -12.75 -12.20
C PRO A 110 -11.98 -11.51 -11.60
N LEU A 111 -10.86 -11.73 -10.91
CA LEU A 111 -10.07 -10.69 -10.24
C LEU A 111 -8.72 -10.51 -10.92
N ALA A 112 -8.24 -9.26 -10.98
CA ALA A 112 -6.89 -8.97 -11.46
C ALA A 112 -5.84 -9.25 -10.39
N TRP A 113 -6.13 -8.94 -9.13
CA TRP A 113 -5.27 -9.23 -7.99
C TRP A 113 -6.06 -9.59 -6.72
N VAL A 114 -5.37 -10.26 -5.80
CA VAL A 114 -5.86 -10.54 -4.45
C VAL A 114 -4.89 -9.99 -3.43
N TYR A 115 -5.39 -9.17 -2.54
CA TYR A 115 -4.68 -8.39 -1.55
C TYR A 115 -4.63 -9.13 -0.22
N PHE A 116 -3.44 -9.24 0.41
CA PHE A 116 -3.25 -9.93 1.68
C PHE A 116 -1.96 -9.51 2.38
N SER A 117 -1.78 -9.89 3.65
CA SER A 117 -0.60 -9.52 4.43
C SER A 117 0.36 -10.68 4.61
N ASN A 118 1.65 -10.41 4.47
CA ASN A 118 2.75 -11.21 5.01
C ASN A 118 3.23 -10.58 6.31
N GLU A 119 2.79 -11.14 7.42
CA GLU A 119 3.06 -10.67 8.78
C GLU A 119 4.38 -11.24 9.30
N TRP A 120 5.40 -10.40 9.47
CA TRP A 120 6.74 -10.86 9.87
C TRP A 120 6.83 -11.37 11.31
N TYR A 121 5.89 -11.04 12.17
CA TYR A 121 5.79 -11.68 13.48
C TYR A 121 5.30 -13.15 13.39
N VAL A 122 4.71 -13.56 12.28
CA VAL A 122 4.33 -14.94 11.98
C VAL A 122 5.44 -15.62 11.18
N SER A 123 5.83 -15.03 10.05
CA SER A 123 6.87 -15.56 9.17
C SER A 123 7.53 -14.46 8.34
N LYS A 124 8.85 -14.46 8.30
CA LYS A 124 9.64 -13.58 7.42
C LYS A 124 9.81 -14.14 6.01
N SER A 125 9.33 -15.35 5.75
CA SER A 125 9.45 -15.99 4.44
C SER A 125 8.42 -15.42 3.47
N PHE A 126 8.72 -15.49 2.17
CA PHE A 126 7.76 -15.22 1.09
C PHE A 126 6.53 -16.13 1.27
N PRO A 127 5.31 -15.60 1.25
CA PRO A 127 4.07 -16.35 1.52
C PRO A 127 3.67 -17.21 0.31
N ARG A 128 4.46 -18.27 0.04
CA ARG A 128 4.38 -19.08 -1.17
C ARG A 128 3.05 -19.81 -1.31
N VAL A 129 2.52 -20.36 -0.22
CA VAL A 129 1.29 -21.15 -0.25
C VAL A 129 0.12 -20.31 -0.73
N THR A 130 -0.05 -19.14 -0.12
CA THR A 130 -1.10 -18.18 -0.50
C THR A 130 -0.88 -17.62 -1.90
N ALA A 131 0.35 -17.23 -2.24
CA ALA A 131 0.68 -16.69 -3.56
C ALA A 131 0.37 -17.71 -4.69
N GLU A 132 0.71 -18.99 -4.51
CA GLU A 132 0.40 -20.05 -5.46
C GLU A 132 -1.11 -20.32 -5.58
N ALA A 133 -1.84 -20.29 -4.48
CA ALA A 133 -3.29 -20.45 -4.47
C ALA A 133 -4.00 -19.30 -5.21
N ILE A 134 -3.53 -18.06 -5.06
CA ILE A 134 -4.04 -16.90 -5.81
C ILE A 134 -3.71 -17.03 -7.31
N ARG A 135 -2.46 -17.33 -7.63
CA ARG A 135 -2.01 -17.50 -9.02
C ARG A 135 -2.81 -18.58 -9.74
N SER A 136 -3.12 -19.70 -9.07
CA SER A 136 -3.90 -20.79 -9.65
C SER A 136 -5.33 -20.37 -10.05
N ARG A 137 -5.85 -19.29 -9.45
CA ARG A 137 -7.13 -18.65 -9.79
C ARG A 137 -7.02 -17.59 -10.88
N GLY A 138 -5.81 -17.35 -11.40
CA GLY A 138 -5.55 -16.41 -12.50
C GLY A 138 -5.41 -14.95 -12.05
N ALA A 139 -5.26 -14.69 -10.76
CA ALA A 139 -5.03 -13.37 -10.18
C ALA A 139 -3.54 -13.17 -9.79
N VAL A 140 -3.12 -11.92 -9.66
CA VAL A 140 -1.79 -11.56 -9.16
C VAL A 140 -1.83 -11.45 -7.63
N PRO A 141 -0.88 -12.07 -6.90
CA PRO A 141 -0.73 -11.85 -5.47
C PRO A 141 -0.31 -10.40 -5.19
N PHE A 142 -1.08 -9.69 -4.36
CA PHE A 142 -0.73 -8.35 -3.86
C PHE A 142 -0.42 -8.45 -2.37
N ILE A 143 0.86 -8.28 -2.01
CA ILE A 143 1.39 -8.59 -0.70
C ILE A 143 1.69 -7.31 0.08
N ARG A 144 1.02 -7.15 1.22
CA ARG A 144 1.43 -6.18 2.24
C ARG A 144 2.61 -6.77 3.01
N LEU A 145 3.81 -6.27 2.77
CA LEU A 145 5.01 -6.65 3.50
C LEU A 145 5.01 -5.94 4.86
N HIS A 146 4.43 -6.59 5.85
CA HIS A 146 4.27 -6.06 7.19
C HIS A 146 5.46 -6.45 8.09
N MET A 147 6.52 -5.65 8.02
CA MET A 147 7.67 -5.76 8.90
C MET A 147 7.31 -5.22 10.28
N ARG A 148 6.73 -6.09 11.11
CA ARG A 148 6.37 -5.80 12.50
C ARG A 148 6.57 -7.04 13.39
N SER A 149 6.93 -6.81 14.66
CA SER A 149 7.24 -7.90 15.61
C SER A 149 6.03 -8.39 16.39
N GLN A 150 4.88 -7.71 16.23
CA GLN A 150 3.64 -8.01 16.93
C GLN A 150 2.43 -7.54 16.13
N GLN A 151 1.28 -8.15 16.39
CA GLN A 151 0.03 -7.78 15.73
C GLN A 151 -0.52 -6.41 16.17
N LYS A 152 -0.12 -5.95 17.35
CA LYS A 152 -0.68 -4.76 18.00
C LYS A 152 -0.40 -3.51 17.17
N GLN A 153 -1.45 -2.73 16.96
CA GLN A 153 -1.41 -1.38 16.37
C GLN A 153 -1.34 -0.30 17.45
N LEU A 154 -1.16 0.96 17.05
CA LEU A 154 -1.06 2.14 17.92
C LEU A 154 0.10 2.07 18.93
N VAL A 155 1.14 1.32 18.60
CA VAL A 155 2.35 1.20 19.41
C VAL A 155 3.59 1.20 18.52
N ALA A 156 4.71 1.67 19.08
CA ALA A 156 6.01 1.53 18.42
C ALA A 156 6.41 0.05 18.35
N ASP A 157 7.04 -0.34 17.24
CA ASP A 157 7.65 -1.66 17.13
C ASP A 157 9.08 -1.61 17.71
N PRO A 158 9.44 -2.50 18.65
CA PRO A 158 10.78 -2.47 19.24
C PRO A 158 11.87 -3.07 18.34
N VAL A 159 11.50 -3.79 17.29
CA VAL A 159 12.42 -4.51 16.40
C VAL A 159 12.51 -3.86 15.04
N TYR A 160 11.39 -3.70 14.36
CA TYR A 160 11.32 -3.18 12.97
C TYR A 160 11.11 -1.68 12.94
N THR A 161 12.00 -0.93 13.64
CA THR A 161 12.03 0.53 13.52
C THR A 161 12.55 0.93 12.13
N LEU A 162 12.16 2.11 11.65
CA LEU A 162 12.70 2.63 10.38
C LEU A 162 14.23 2.79 10.45
N ASP A 163 14.79 3.12 11.62
CA ASP A 163 16.24 3.22 11.81
C ASP A 163 16.95 1.85 11.65
N ASN A 164 16.36 0.78 12.20
CA ASN A 164 16.92 -0.57 12.07
C ASN A 164 16.84 -1.09 10.62
N ILE A 165 15.75 -0.78 9.92
CA ILE A 165 15.59 -1.10 8.49
C ILE A 165 16.64 -0.34 7.68
N ASN A 166 16.77 0.96 7.89
CA ASN A 166 17.75 1.82 7.21
C ASN A 166 19.20 1.41 7.49
N ALA A 167 19.47 0.84 8.66
CA ALA A 167 20.79 0.28 9.01
C ALA A 167 21.07 -1.10 8.39
N GLY A 168 20.14 -1.67 7.62
CA GLY A 168 20.31 -2.96 6.94
C GLY A 168 20.23 -4.18 7.87
N GLN A 169 19.67 -4.04 9.08
CA GLN A 169 19.61 -5.15 10.04
C GLN A 169 18.81 -6.35 9.53
N PHE A 170 17.93 -6.16 8.56
CA PHE A 170 17.06 -7.20 8.00
C PHE A 170 17.40 -7.59 6.56
N ASP A 171 18.56 -7.13 6.04
CA ASP A 171 18.97 -7.40 4.65
C ASP A 171 19.05 -8.88 4.32
N GLY A 172 19.49 -9.72 5.26
CA GLY A 172 19.54 -11.17 5.09
C GLY A 172 18.13 -11.77 4.89
N ASP A 173 17.16 -11.33 5.69
CA ASP A 173 15.76 -11.76 5.58
C ASP A 173 15.13 -11.24 4.27
N LEU A 174 15.41 -9.98 3.89
CA LEU A 174 14.92 -9.37 2.64
C LEU A 174 15.47 -10.08 1.40
N ARG A 175 16.76 -10.44 1.38
CA ARG A 175 17.36 -11.22 0.29
C ARG A 175 16.74 -12.61 0.19
N ALA A 176 16.57 -13.31 1.31
CA ALA A 176 15.95 -14.63 1.33
C ALA A 176 14.48 -14.59 0.86
N TRP A 177 13.76 -13.52 1.18
CA TRP A 177 12.41 -13.27 0.68
C TRP A 177 12.43 -13.00 -0.83
N ALA A 178 13.35 -12.15 -1.29
CA ALA A 178 13.52 -11.79 -2.71
C ALA A 178 13.88 -12.99 -3.59
N ASP A 179 14.76 -13.88 -3.13
CA ASP A 179 15.09 -15.15 -3.82
C ASP A 179 13.85 -16.03 -4.05
N GLN A 180 12.97 -16.10 -3.04
CA GLN A 180 11.73 -16.85 -3.15
C GLN A 180 10.72 -16.19 -4.09
N ALA A 181 10.61 -14.84 -4.06
CA ALA A 181 9.79 -14.06 -4.97
C ALA A 181 10.27 -14.20 -6.43
N LYS A 182 11.58 -14.11 -6.66
CA LYS A 182 12.21 -14.38 -7.96
C LYS A 182 11.90 -15.79 -8.43
N ALA A 183 12.07 -16.80 -7.57
CA ALA A 183 11.77 -18.21 -7.89
C ALA A 183 10.27 -18.50 -8.08
N PHE A 184 9.38 -17.63 -7.61
CA PHE A 184 7.95 -17.68 -7.89
C PHE A 184 7.67 -17.43 -9.37
N GLY A 185 8.44 -16.56 -10.04
CA GLY A 185 8.59 -16.45 -11.49
C GLY A 185 7.42 -15.77 -12.22
N THR A 186 6.35 -15.37 -11.53
CA THR A 186 5.23 -14.61 -12.10
C THR A 186 5.10 -13.25 -11.40
N PRO A 187 4.39 -12.28 -11.99
CA PRO A 187 4.24 -10.96 -11.39
C PRO A 187 3.67 -10.99 -9.99
N LEU A 188 4.17 -10.09 -9.18
CA LEU A 188 3.73 -9.79 -7.83
C LEU A 188 3.48 -8.29 -7.71
N ILE A 189 2.56 -7.88 -6.85
CA ILE A 189 2.49 -6.52 -6.34
C ILE A 189 2.92 -6.58 -4.87
N VAL A 190 3.83 -5.70 -4.47
CA VAL A 190 4.31 -5.63 -3.08
C VAL A 190 4.28 -4.19 -2.61
N GLN A 191 3.81 -4.00 -1.41
CA GLN A 191 3.89 -2.71 -0.71
C GLN A 191 4.55 -2.88 0.66
N TYR A 192 5.30 -1.85 1.08
CA TYR A 192 5.77 -1.66 2.44
C TYR A 192 5.14 -0.38 3.01
N GLY A 193 4.71 -0.42 4.27
CA GLY A 193 4.21 0.76 4.95
C GLY A 193 2.79 1.15 4.55
N THR A 194 1.85 0.18 4.62
CA THR A 194 0.41 0.42 4.43
C THR A 194 -0.04 1.67 5.19
N GLU A 195 -0.72 2.59 4.48
CA GLU A 195 -1.32 3.80 5.06
C GLU A 195 -0.32 4.62 5.89
N VAL A 196 0.84 4.89 5.32
CA VAL A 196 1.98 5.50 6.04
C VAL A 196 1.69 6.87 6.66
N ASN A 197 0.75 7.63 6.07
CA ASN A 197 0.28 8.92 6.56
C ASN A 197 -0.79 8.82 7.68
N GLY A 198 -1.08 7.59 8.14
CA GLY A 198 -1.84 7.31 9.35
C GLY A 198 -0.93 7.08 10.57
N ASP A 199 -1.47 7.13 11.80
CA ASP A 199 -0.68 6.98 13.02
C ASP A 199 -0.90 5.66 13.78
N TRP A 200 -1.55 4.68 13.13
CA TRP A 200 -1.89 3.39 13.72
C TRP A 200 -0.85 2.30 13.50
N ASN A 201 -0.04 2.39 12.45
CA ASN A 201 0.96 1.38 12.12
C ASN A 201 2.36 1.74 12.67
N PRO A 202 3.21 0.75 13.01
CA PRO A 202 4.51 0.99 13.63
C PRO A 202 5.51 1.72 12.72
N TRP A 203 5.35 1.68 11.41
CA TRP A 203 6.14 2.44 10.43
C TRP A 203 5.73 3.90 10.31
N SER A 204 4.67 4.33 10.99
CA SER A 204 4.24 5.72 11.04
C SER A 204 5.33 6.65 11.58
N ALA A 205 5.35 7.88 11.08
CA ALA A 205 6.23 8.93 11.58
C ALA A 205 6.13 9.14 13.09
N LYS A 206 4.92 9.00 13.67
CA LYS A 206 4.67 9.10 15.11
C LYS A 206 5.64 8.28 15.95
N TYR A 207 5.97 7.07 15.50
CA TYR A 207 6.82 6.12 16.25
C TYR A 207 8.28 6.15 15.82
N ASN A 208 8.63 6.93 14.78
CA ASN A 208 9.95 6.95 14.15
C ASN A 208 10.58 8.33 14.13
N GLY A 209 10.46 9.09 15.23
CA GLY A 209 11.05 10.40 15.41
C GLY A 209 10.10 11.58 15.15
N GLY A 210 8.79 11.32 15.03
CA GLY A 210 7.75 12.33 14.82
C GLY A 210 7.69 12.83 13.37
N TYR A 211 6.74 13.71 13.11
CA TYR A 211 6.36 14.12 11.76
C TYR A 211 7.37 15.04 11.05
N VAL A 212 8.40 15.53 11.75
CA VAL A 212 9.48 16.30 11.13
C VAL A 212 10.55 15.38 10.53
N VAL A 213 10.84 14.26 11.18
CA VAL A 213 11.94 13.36 10.82
C VAL A 213 11.45 12.05 10.22
N GLY A 214 10.36 11.51 10.76
CA GLY A 214 9.81 10.20 10.41
C GLY A 214 9.52 10.01 8.92
N PRO A 215 8.90 10.99 8.22
CA PRO A 215 8.64 10.83 6.79
C PRO A 215 9.91 10.57 5.97
N GLY A 216 10.99 11.30 6.22
CA GLY A 216 12.28 11.08 5.54
C GLY A 216 12.91 9.72 5.88
N LYS A 217 12.76 9.23 7.12
CA LYS A 217 13.18 7.87 7.48
C LYS A 217 12.38 6.81 6.75
N PHE A 218 11.08 7.01 6.58
CA PHE A 218 10.22 6.11 5.82
C PHE A 218 10.63 6.05 4.35
N GLN A 219 10.86 7.21 3.71
CA GLN A 219 11.36 7.24 2.33
C GLN A 219 12.62 6.39 2.19
N GLN A 220 13.58 6.55 3.12
CA GLN A 220 14.83 5.78 3.10
C GLN A 220 14.58 4.28 3.28
N ALA A 221 13.72 3.88 4.21
CA ALA A 221 13.39 2.48 4.48
C ALA A 221 12.71 1.80 3.28
N PHE A 222 11.74 2.48 2.66
CA PHE A 222 11.10 1.97 1.44
C PHE A 222 12.11 1.77 0.31
N ARG A 223 12.96 2.79 0.06
CA ARG A 223 14.02 2.72 -0.95
C ARG A 223 15.01 1.59 -0.66
N HIS A 224 15.43 1.44 0.59
CA HIS A 224 16.36 0.40 1.02
C HIS A 224 15.80 -1.00 0.75
N ILE A 225 14.56 -1.27 1.15
CA ILE A 225 13.87 -2.55 0.90
C ILE A 225 13.83 -2.86 -0.60
N VAL A 226 13.38 -1.90 -1.42
CA VAL A 226 13.30 -2.08 -2.88
C VAL A 226 14.67 -2.36 -3.48
N GLN A 227 15.69 -1.60 -3.09
CA GLN A 227 17.04 -1.75 -3.60
C GLN A 227 17.66 -3.10 -3.25
N VAL A 228 17.50 -3.56 -2.01
CA VAL A 228 17.98 -4.89 -1.56
C VAL A 228 17.31 -6.00 -2.38
N MET A 229 15.99 -5.94 -2.56
CA MET A 229 15.26 -6.98 -3.28
C MET A 229 15.55 -6.97 -4.79
N ARG A 230 15.68 -5.78 -5.40
CA ARG A 230 16.08 -5.65 -6.82
C ARG A 230 17.52 -6.13 -7.06
N ALA A 231 18.44 -5.84 -6.14
CA ALA A 231 19.82 -6.31 -6.21
C ALA A 231 19.91 -7.84 -6.17
N GLU A 232 18.98 -8.53 -5.48
CA GLU A 232 18.86 -9.99 -5.47
C GLU A 232 18.21 -10.54 -6.76
N GLY A 233 17.69 -9.64 -7.62
CA GLY A 233 17.08 -10.00 -8.91
C GLY A 233 15.59 -10.33 -8.85
N ALA A 234 14.87 -9.92 -7.81
CA ALA A 234 13.40 -10.01 -7.74
C ALA A 234 12.75 -8.91 -8.59
N ASN A 235 12.95 -8.98 -9.92
CA ASN A 235 12.46 -7.99 -10.88
C ASN A 235 11.00 -8.22 -11.32
N ASN A 236 10.33 -9.24 -10.81
CA ASN A 236 8.92 -9.54 -11.05
C ASN A 236 7.98 -8.84 -10.06
N ILE A 237 8.48 -7.88 -9.28
CA ILE A 237 7.71 -7.12 -8.29
C ILE A 237 7.33 -5.76 -8.87
N THR A 238 6.03 -5.46 -8.86
CA THR A 238 5.47 -4.11 -9.02
C THR A 238 5.40 -3.47 -7.64
N TRP A 239 6.14 -2.40 -7.39
CA TRP A 239 6.22 -1.75 -6.10
C TRP A 239 5.11 -0.72 -5.92
N ALA A 240 4.30 -0.92 -4.89
CA ALA A 240 3.16 -0.08 -4.57
C ALA A 240 3.43 0.80 -3.34
N PHE A 241 3.19 2.10 -3.48
CA PHE A 241 3.21 3.08 -2.39
C PHE A 241 1.78 3.34 -1.94
N HIS A 242 1.49 3.11 -0.65
CA HIS A 242 0.13 3.10 -0.14
C HIS A 242 -0.11 4.18 0.92
N LEU A 243 -1.11 4.99 0.67
CA LEU A 243 -1.56 6.11 1.50
C LEU A 243 -2.98 5.87 2.01
N ASN A 244 -3.27 6.34 3.22
CA ASN A 244 -4.65 6.58 3.63
C ASN A 244 -5.20 7.78 2.86
N GLY A 245 -6.46 7.75 2.47
CA GLY A 245 -7.15 8.85 1.76
C GLY A 245 -7.17 10.17 2.54
N GLU A 246 -6.97 10.13 3.85
CA GLU A 246 -6.83 11.29 4.71
C GLU A 246 -5.52 11.22 5.50
N ASN A 247 -4.86 12.37 5.70
CA ASN A 247 -3.72 12.44 6.59
C ASN A 247 -4.20 12.37 8.03
N TRP A 248 -3.65 11.48 8.84
CA TRP A 248 -4.01 11.37 10.24
C TRP A 248 -2.78 11.26 11.15
N PRO A 249 -2.59 12.19 12.10
CA PRO A 249 -3.35 13.44 12.32
C PRO A 249 -3.20 14.44 11.19
N GLY A 250 -4.29 15.15 10.85
CA GLY A 250 -4.30 16.12 9.75
C GLY A 250 -3.65 17.46 10.06
N ASP A 251 -3.35 17.73 11.34
CA ASP A 251 -2.77 18.96 11.83
C ASP A 251 -1.22 18.95 11.89
N GLN A 252 -0.60 17.82 11.56
CA GLN A 252 0.85 17.71 11.59
C GLN A 252 1.49 18.21 10.29
N PRO A 253 2.48 19.12 10.35
CA PRO A 253 2.94 19.88 9.18
C PRO A 253 3.55 19.05 8.05
N ASN A 254 4.13 17.89 8.36
CA ASN A 254 4.74 16.99 7.37
C ASN A 254 4.02 15.64 7.27
N ASN A 255 2.79 15.55 7.79
CA ASN A 255 1.99 14.36 7.65
C ASN A 255 1.11 14.46 6.39
N ASN A 256 1.75 14.48 5.22
CA ASN A 256 1.09 14.59 3.93
C ASN A 256 1.71 13.61 2.92
N ALA A 257 0.97 13.29 1.87
CA ALA A 257 1.36 12.27 0.89
C ALA A 257 2.76 12.52 0.29
N GLY A 258 3.09 13.76 -0.08
CA GLY A 258 4.37 14.12 -0.68
C GLY A 258 5.55 13.95 0.26
N ALA A 259 5.35 14.18 1.57
CA ALA A 259 6.43 14.03 2.57
C ALA A 259 6.89 12.57 2.73
N TYR A 260 6.04 11.59 2.43
CA TYR A 260 6.38 10.17 2.51
C TYR A 260 6.78 9.56 1.15
N TYR A 261 6.56 10.26 0.05
CA TYR A 261 6.78 9.69 -1.28
C TYR A 261 8.27 9.33 -1.50
N PRO A 262 8.60 8.05 -1.73
CA PRO A 262 10.00 7.61 -1.75
C PRO A 262 10.72 7.86 -3.08
N GLY A 263 10.01 8.29 -4.12
CA GLY A 263 10.57 8.63 -5.42
C GLY A 263 10.20 7.69 -6.57
N ASP A 264 10.22 8.22 -7.79
CA ASP A 264 9.74 7.56 -9.00
C ASP A 264 10.55 6.32 -9.40
N ASP A 265 11.81 6.26 -9.02
CA ASP A 265 12.72 5.15 -9.34
C ASP A 265 12.44 3.88 -8.53
N VAL A 266 11.71 3.99 -7.42
CA VAL A 266 11.37 2.86 -6.54
C VAL A 266 9.87 2.60 -6.40
N VAL A 267 9.02 3.49 -6.91
CA VAL A 267 7.56 3.34 -6.91
C VAL A 267 7.06 3.09 -8.33
N ASP A 268 6.28 2.04 -8.51
CA ASP A 268 5.62 1.74 -9.77
C ASP A 268 4.15 2.20 -9.75
N TRP A 269 3.43 1.98 -8.64
CA TRP A 269 2.03 2.32 -8.45
C TRP A 269 1.81 3.11 -7.17
N ILE A 270 0.85 4.04 -7.17
CA ILE A 270 0.39 4.76 -5.97
C ILE A 270 -1.05 4.35 -5.70
N GLY A 271 -1.37 4.05 -4.45
CA GLY A 271 -2.73 3.70 -4.08
C GLY A 271 -3.18 4.29 -2.76
N PHE A 272 -4.49 4.27 -2.58
CA PHE A 272 -5.18 4.88 -1.45
C PHE A 272 -6.14 3.89 -0.80
N SER A 273 -6.28 3.98 0.54
CA SER A 273 -7.42 3.42 1.27
C SER A 273 -8.48 4.49 1.44
N THR A 274 -9.74 4.18 1.12
CA THR A 274 -10.88 5.04 1.39
C THR A 274 -12.06 4.24 1.87
N TYR A 275 -12.68 4.67 2.98
CA TYR A 275 -13.82 3.99 3.56
C TYR A 275 -14.95 4.96 3.83
N GLN A 276 -16.15 4.64 3.33
CA GLN A 276 -17.35 5.38 3.65
C GLN A 276 -18.05 4.74 4.84
N ASN A 277 -18.31 5.52 5.88
CA ASN A 277 -18.94 5.05 7.12
C ASN A 277 -18.18 3.90 7.80
N TYR A 278 -16.89 4.05 7.95
CA TYR A 278 -16.07 3.17 8.79
C TYR A 278 -16.36 3.50 10.26
N GLY A 279 -17.28 2.74 10.85
CA GLY A 279 -17.80 2.98 12.21
C GLY A 279 -19.00 3.94 12.27
N ASP A 280 -19.70 3.95 13.41
CA ASP A 280 -20.96 4.70 13.60
C ASP A 280 -20.81 6.23 13.69
N GLY A 281 -19.61 6.78 13.44
CA GLY A 281 -19.27 8.17 13.73
C GLY A 281 -19.08 9.11 12.55
N ASP A 282 -19.05 8.62 11.29
CA ASP A 282 -18.88 9.51 10.13
C ASP A 282 -20.26 9.92 9.55
N PRO A 283 -20.73 11.15 9.81
CA PRO A 283 -22.01 11.62 9.30
C PRO A 283 -21.94 12.04 7.82
N LEU A 284 -20.76 12.01 7.20
CA LEU A 284 -20.53 12.55 5.86
C LEU A 284 -20.61 11.44 4.83
N CYS A 285 -21.65 11.47 3.99
CA CYS A 285 -21.75 10.60 2.80
C CYS A 285 -20.87 11.16 1.68
N ARG A 286 -19.58 10.92 1.76
CA ARG A 286 -18.61 11.45 0.79
C ARG A 286 -18.44 10.51 -0.40
N ASP A 287 -18.27 11.07 -1.60
CA ASP A 287 -17.83 10.31 -2.77
C ASP A 287 -16.28 10.16 -2.77
N ILE A 288 -15.77 9.33 -3.68
CA ILE A 288 -14.33 9.06 -3.80
C ILE A 288 -13.54 10.35 -4.03
N GLY A 289 -14.03 11.25 -4.89
CA GLY A 289 -13.35 12.52 -5.17
C GLY A 289 -13.22 13.39 -3.92
N ALA A 290 -14.25 13.43 -3.07
CA ALA A 290 -14.18 14.15 -1.80
C ALA A 290 -13.22 13.50 -0.80
N MET A 291 -13.16 12.16 -0.78
CA MET A 291 -12.25 11.41 0.09
C MET A 291 -10.78 11.59 -0.31
N LEU A 292 -10.48 11.65 -1.61
CA LEU A 292 -9.12 11.84 -2.13
C LEU A 292 -8.72 13.31 -2.30
N SER A 293 -9.63 14.23 -1.99
CA SER A 293 -9.40 15.67 -2.18
C SER A 293 -8.11 16.14 -1.52
N GLY A 294 -7.23 16.75 -2.32
CA GLY A 294 -5.93 17.26 -1.89
C GLY A 294 -4.78 16.27 -1.95
N ARG A 295 -5.01 14.95 -2.07
CA ARG A 295 -3.92 13.95 -2.11
C ARG A 295 -3.06 14.09 -3.37
N GLU A 296 -3.69 14.30 -4.51
CA GLU A 296 -2.97 14.52 -5.78
C GLU A 296 -2.11 15.79 -5.73
N ALA A 297 -2.64 16.87 -5.14
CA ALA A 297 -1.89 18.11 -4.97
C ALA A 297 -0.67 17.93 -4.05
N GLU A 298 -0.79 17.10 -3.01
CA GLU A 298 0.31 16.78 -2.10
C GLU A 298 1.40 15.92 -2.76
N LEU A 299 0.99 14.99 -3.64
CA LEU A 299 1.91 14.17 -4.43
C LEU A 299 2.60 14.98 -5.54
N GLY A 300 1.98 16.07 -6.00
CA GLY A 300 2.54 16.91 -7.04
C GLY A 300 2.81 16.15 -8.35
N ALA A 301 4.03 16.23 -8.88
CA ALA A 301 4.40 15.56 -10.13
C ALA A 301 4.25 14.03 -10.09
N ALA A 302 4.38 13.40 -8.91
CA ALA A 302 4.23 11.95 -8.77
C ALA A 302 2.81 11.48 -9.10
N ALA A 303 1.79 12.28 -8.80
CA ALA A 303 0.39 11.95 -9.11
C ALA A 303 0.13 11.80 -10.62
N THR A 304 0.90 12.51 -11.45
CA THR A 304 0.77 12.46 -12.91
C THR A 304 1.77 11.50 -13.57
N ALA A 305 2.85 11.16 -12.87
CA ALA A 305 3.90 10.28 -13.38
C ALA A 305 3.61 8.79 -13.13
N LYS A 306 2.76 8.48 -12.14
CA LYS A 306 2.47 7.11 -11.70
C LYS A 306 0.97 6.80 -11.81
N PRO A 307 0.59 5.57 -12.18
CA PRO A 307 -0.80 5.15 -12.18
C PRO A 307 -1.34 5.11 -10.75
N LEU A 308 -2.57 5.63 -10.58
CA LEU A 308 -3.26 5.71 -9.29
C LEU A 308 -4.28 4.58 -9.16
N PHE A 309 -4.45 4.11 -7.92
CA PHE A 309 -5.35 3.00 -7.56
C PHE A 309 -6.09 3.27 -6.25
N LEU A 310 -7.21 2.61 -6.07
CA LEU A 310 -7.83 2.41 -4.76
C LEU A 310 -7.44 1.02 -4.26
N PHE A 311 -6.41 0.93 -3.42
CA PHE A 311 -5.97 -0.36 -2.90
C PHE A 311 -6.92 -0.93 -1.85
N GLU A 312 -7.66 -0.05 -1.17
CA GLU A 312 -8.70 -0.42 -0.25
C GLU A 312 -9.90 0.53 -0.40
N ILE A 313 -11.07 -0.04 -0.65
CA ILE A 313 -12.32 0.71 -0.70
C ILE A 313 -13.43 -0.16 -0.11
N ALA A 314 -14.25 0.41 0.75
CA ALA A 314 -15.48 -0.22 1.22
C ALA A 314 -16.47 0.79 1.83
N THR A 315 -17.69 0.30 2.06
CA THR A 315 -18.69 0.89 2.94
C THR A 315 -19.30 -0.19 3.80
N SER A 316 -19.78 0.16 4.99
CA SER A 316 -20.46 -0.78 5.87
C SER A 316 -21.97 -0.81 5.61
N SER A 317 -22.54 -2.02 5.39
CA SER A 317 -23.97 -2.19 5.24
C SER A 317 -24.76 -1.94 6.54
N SER A 318 -24.06 -1.87 7.68
CA SER A 318 -24.67 -1.48 8.97
C SER A 318 -24.81 0.02 9.14
N SER A 319 -24.30 0.84 8.22
CA SER A 319 -24.42 2.29 8.30
C SER A 319 -25.89 2.74 8.28
N THR A 320 -26.22 3.64 9.21
CA THR A 320 -27.53 4.31 9.29
C THR A 320 -27.49 5.76 8.80
N GLN A 321 -26.30 6.29 8.53
CA GLN A 321 -26.07 7.68 8.15
C GLN A 321 -26.16 7.90 6.64
N CYS A 322 -25.75 6.89 5.85
CA CYS A 322 -25.81 6.91 4.40
C CYS A 322 -26.50 5.65 3.90
N ASP A 323 -27.01 5.68 2.68
CA ASP A 323 -27.47 4.47 1.98
C ASP A 323 -26.25 3.70 1.43
N PRO A 324 -25.80 2.62 2.09
CA PRO A 324 -24.60 1.90 1.64
C PRO A 324 -24.77 1.23 0.27
N GLY A 325 -25.97 0.74 -0.04
CA GLY A 325 -26.29 0.13 -1.32
C GLY A 325 -26.27 1.14 -2.46
N GLY A 326 -26.87 2.31 -2.23
CA GLY A 326 -26.84 3.43 -3.17
C GLY A 326 -25.45 4.00 -3.37
N TRP A 327 -24.68 4.16 -2.30
CA TRP A 327 -23.29 4.59 -2.37
C TRP A 327 -22.43 3.61 -3.17
N THR A 328 -22.56 2.30 -2.89
CA THR A 328 -21.83 1.25 -3.62
C THR A 328 -22.16 1.30 -5.12
N ARG A 329 -23.45 1.38 -5.48
CA ARG A 329 -23.89 1.48 -6.88
C ARG A 329 -23.30 2.70 -7.57
N THR A 330 -23.44 3.88 -6.97
CA THR A 330 -22.97 5.13 -7.55
C THR A 330 -21.45 5.14 -7.69
N THR A 331 -20.72 4.72 -6.66
CA THR A 331 -19.25 4.66 -6.69
C THR A 331 -18.74 3.75 -7.80
N LEU A 332 -19.30 2.54 -7.94
CA LEU A 332 -18.89 1.61 -9.00
C LEU A 332 -19.26 2.13 -10.39
N GLN A 333 -20.43 2.78 -10.53
CA GLN A 333 -20.84 3.41 -11.80
C GLN A 333 -19.90 4.56 -12.17
N ASP A 334 -19.54 5.41 -11.22
CA ASP A 334 -18.63 6.53 -11.44
C ASP A 334 -17.22 6.05 -11.81
N LEU A 335 -16.70 5.04 -11.11
CA LEU A 335 -15.41 4.40 -11.42
C LEU A 335 -15.43 3.85 -12.85
N LEU A 336 -16.37 2.97 -13.16
CA LEU A 336 -16.47 2.32 -14.48
C LEU A 336 -16.88 3.31 -15.58
N GLY A 337 -17.57 4.39 -15.23
CA GLY A 337 -17.93 5.47 -16.12
C GLY A 337 -16.78 6.44 -16.44
N GLY A 338 -15.63 6.28 -15.79
CA GLY A 338 -14.44 7.12 -16.01
C GLY A 338 -14.54 8.51 -15.41
N ARG A 339 -15.29 8.69 -14.31
CA ARG A 339 -15.37 9.97 -13.59
C ARG A 339 -13.99 10.39 -13.04
N TRP A 340 -13.13 9.41 -12.72
CA TRP A 340 -11.76 9.61 -12.28
C TRP A 340 -10.81 8.86 -13.24
N PRO A 341 -10.46 9.48 -14.39
CA PRO A 341 -9.70 8.82 -15.46
C PRO A 341 -8.25 8.49 -15.07
N GLU A 342 -7.74 9.09 -14.00
CA GLU A 342 -6.44 8.82 -13.39
C GLU A 342 -6.39 7.50 -12.61
N LEU A 343 -7.54 6.96 -12.20
CA LEU A 343 -7.62 5.68 -11.50
C LEU A 343 -7.56 4.51 -12.50
N HIS A 344 -6.72 3.54 -12.20
CA HIS A 344 -6.50 2.35 -13.01
C HIS A 344 -7.03 1.05 -12.41
N GLY A 345 -7.60 1.11 -11.19
CA GLY A 345 -8.19 -0.05 -10.54
C GLY A 345 -8.57 0.20 -9.09
N PHE A 346 -9.30 -0.75 -8.55
CA PHE A 346 -9.75 -0.74 -7.17
C PHE A 346 -9.78 -2.14 -6.57
N ALA A 347 -9.64 -2.25 -5.24
CA ALA A 347 -9.84 -3.48 -4.49
C ALA A 347 -10.85 -3.27 -3.38
N TRP A 348 -11.86 -4.13 -3.31
CA TRP A 348 -12.84 -4.10 -2.24
C TRP A 348 -12.27 -4.75 -0.98
N TRP A 349 -12.50 -4.12 0.18
CA TRP A 349 -12.18 -4.70 1.49
C TRP A 349 -13.35 -5.56 1.96
N ASP A 350 -13.27 -6.88 1.67
CA ASP A 350 -14.36 -7.83 1.91
C ASP A 350 -14.27 -8.44 3.30
N GLU A 351 -14.48 -7.61 4.33
CA GLU A 351 -14.42 -8.01 5.73
C GLU A 351 -15.70 -7.67 6.48
N THR A 352 -16.11 -8.56 7.38
CA THR A 352 -17.11 -8.29 8.39
C THR A 352 -16.46 -8.43 9.75
N GLN A 353 -16.38 -7.32 10.48
CA GLN A 353 -15.77 -7.32 11.80
C GLN A 353 -16.62 -8.13 12.78
N SER A 354 -15.97 -8.86 13.67
CA SER A 354 -16.61 -9.75 14.64
C SER A 354 -17.55 -9.04 15.63
N ASN A 355 -17.38 -7.74 15.81
CA ASN A 355 -18.27 -6.90 16.64
C ASN A 355 -19.57 -6.47 15.92
N GLY A 356 -19.68 -6.76 14.60
CA GLY A 356 -20.84 -6.38 13.78
C GLY A 356 -20.98 -4.89 13.49
N THR A 357 -20.01 -4.06 13.87
CA THR A 357 -20.07 -2.60 13.63
C THR A 357 -19.63 -2.21 12.23
N SER A 358 -18.78 -3.03 11.58
CA SER A 358 -18.37 -2.84 10.19
C SER A 358 -18.64 -4.10 9.39
N VAL A 359 -19.68 -4.05 8.55
CA VAL A 359 -20.16 -5.18 7.73
C VAL A 359 -19.92 -4.80 6.27
N MET A 360 -18.72 -5.07 5.78
CA MET A 360 -18.27 -4.72 4.43
C MET A 360 -18.24 -5.92 3.47
N GLY A 361 -18.46 -7.13 4.01
CA GLY A 361 -18.50 -8.36 3.23
C GLY A 361 -19.62 -8.35 2.16
N ILE A 362 -19.28 -8.78 0.95
CA ILE A 362 -20.20 -8.82 -0.19
C ILE A 362 -21.00 -10.13 -0.23
N PRO A 363 -20.41 -11.33 -0.05
CA PRO A 363 -21.13 -12.59 -0.18
C PRO A 363 -22.32 -12.67 0.78
N GLY A 364 -23.53 -12.86 0.22
CA GLY A 364 -24.77 -12.98 0.98
C GLY A 364 -25.28 -11.68 1.64
N ASN A 365 -24.61 -10.54 1.42
CA ASN A 365 -25.03 -9.26 1.95
C ASN A 365 -26.20 -8.67 1.13
N PRO A 366 -27.41 -8.55 1.68
CA PRO A 366 -28.59 -8.12 0.91
C PRO A 366 -28.53 -6.63 0.48
N VAL A 367 -27.65 -5.83 1.11
CA VAL A 367 -27.48 -4.40 0.82
C VAL A 367 -26.38 -4.17 -0.21
N LEU A 368 -25.23 -4.83 -0.06
CA LEU A 368 -24.03 -4.56 -0.85
C LEU A 368 -23.92 -5.46 -2.09
N GLN A 369 -24.30 -6.75 -2.00
CA GLN A 369 -24.12 -7.70 -3.09
C GLN A 369 -24.93 -7.34 -4.35
N PRO A 370 -26.25 -7.00 -4.30
CA PRO A 370 -27.00 -6.69 -5.50
C PRO A 370 -26.42 -5.51 -6.30
N PRO A 371 -26.16 -4.31 -5.71
CA PRO A 371 -25.60 -3.20 -6.49
C PRO A 371 -24.21 -3.53 -7.02
N PHE A 372 -23.40 -4.30 -6.27
CA PHE A 372 -22.07 -4.70 -6.70
C PHE A 372 -22.15 -5.62 -7.94
N HIS A 373 -22.91 -6.71 -7.84
CA HIS A 373 -23.10 -7.64 -8.93
C HIS A 373 -23.70 -6.97 -10.19
N ASP A 374 -24.75 -6.17 -10.01
CA ASP A 374 -25.46 -5.53 -11.13
C ASP A 374 -24.57 -4.58 -11.92
N VAL A 375 -23.75 -3.78 -11.22
CA VAL A 375 -22.87 -2.81 -11.90
C VAL A 375 -21.71 -3.51 -12.59
N LEU A 376 -21.06 -4.48 -11.93
CA LEU A 376 -19.92 -5.19 -12.52
C LEU A 376 -20.31 -6.08 -13.70
N ASN A 377 -21.58 -6.51 -13.81
CA ASN A 377 -22.08 -7.32 -14.91
C ASN A 377 -23.05 -6.57 -15.84
N GLY A 378 -23.23 -5.26 -15.61
CA GLY A 378 -24.09 -4.38 -16.38
C GLY A 378 -23.41 -3.76 -17.61
N PRO A 379 -24.02 -2.70 -18.18
CA PRO A 379 -23.53 -2.05 -19.40
C PRO A 379 -22.09 -1.49 -19.31
N LEU A 380 -21.59 -1.17 -18.12
CA LEU A 380 -20.23 -0.68 -17.89
C LEU A 380 -19.19 -1.78 -17.71
N ALA A 381 -19.61 -3.05 -17.65
CA ALA A 381 -18.72 -4.21 -17.50
C ALA A 381 -17.55 -4.29 -18.52
N PRO A 382 -17.69 -3.84 -19.80
CA PRO A 382 -16.57 -3.80 -20.74
C PRO A 382 -15.41 -2.91 -20.32
N ASN A 383 -15.63 -2.00 -19.37
CA ASN A 383 -14.59 -1.11 -18.82
C ASN A 383 -13.78 -1.76 -17.69
N LEU A 384 -14.07 -3.03 -17.34
CA LEU A 384 -13.21 -3.84 -16.47
C LEU A 384 -12.19 -4.64 -17.29
N GLN A 385 -11.01 -4.77 -16.72
CA GLN A 385 -9.97 -5.67 -17.19
C GLN A 385 -9.90 -6.87 -16.23
N ASP A 386 -10.55 -7.97 -16.62
CA ASP A 386 -10.76 -9.14 -15.77
C ASP A 386 -9.49 -9.92 -15.43
N ARG A 387 -8.45 -9.77 -16.23
CA ARG A 387 -7.19 -10.48 -16.03
C ARG A 387 -6.02 -9.52 -16.12
N PRO A 388 -4.95 -9.77 -15.36
CA PRO A 388 -3.75 -8.93 -15.40
C PRO A 388 -3.15 -8.89 -16.80
N ILE A 389 -2.66 -7.71 -17.19
CA ILE A 389 -1.86 -7.51 -18.40
C ILE A 389 -0.40 -7.59 -17.97
N LEU A 390 0.36 -8.50 -18.57
CA LEU A 390 1.76 -8.76 -18.26
C LEU A 390 2.65 -8.23 -19.39
N ARG A 391 3.79 -7.65 -19.04
CA ARG A 391 4.88 -7.27 -19.98
C ARG A 391 6.14 -8.04 -19.68
#